data_ab9745ecf2bf4c4cace40e81986e2d08
#
_entry.id   ab9745ecf2bf4c4cace40e81986e2d08
#
_cell.length_a   1.000
_cell.length_b   1.000
_cell.length_c   1.000
_cell.angle_alpha   90.00
_cell.angle_beta   90.00
_cell.angle_gamma   90.00
#
_symmetry.space_group_name_H-M   'P 1'
#
loop_
_entity.id
_entity.type
_entity.pdbx_description
1 polymer ?
#
loop_
_entity_poly.entity_id
_entity_poly.type
_entity_poly.pdbx_seq_one_letter_code
_entity_poly.pdbx_strand_id
1 'polypeptide(L)'
;MSWSFETLGNAMIQVFEDGRPVLVTDPWLVGTAYFGSWALERPLTERQLANAAASSFVWFSHGHPDHFHHPSLDLLGRDTTILLPNQYDPELARTLGEMDFKYRILPDKGWVELKDGLRVLCVANENMDAIVAIEAGGVLLLNKNDSPFCGEDRFFRSLVRGYRTSYLLALCAYDADMINIYNADMKPLIGGPAERKPGTVWSVARTAEYLGVTAFCCSSSQHVYVRPDTAWANDYRITWEDMQNLWTSSKVRLIGPYSVVDLQTGTATSAADAQPTAPAESRVGPEIDDWNTRLTEAEWADVERFARQFETLRHWQDFVAFTVGGETRRFLIRPSAKNKRPEALIGVNFHVPRDPLLETVKYGYFDDLLIGNFMRTQLFNMTLYPHFSPLVAKLGGNAKVFTNWQLLRFRWHYFRQSPIAFLRYRWQIFEDATLMPAARRWAARLGLFDVLKLLRAKIVGAPKSM
;
A
#
# COMPACT_ATOMS: atom_id res chain seq x y z
N MET A 1 -33.76 0.05 10.95
CA MET A 1 -32.36 0.56 10.87
C MET A 1 -31.93 0.54 9.42
N SER A 2 -31.56 1.68 8.90
CA SER A 2 -31.00 1.83 7.55
C SER A 2 -29.48 1.93 7.65
N TRP A 3 -28.78 1.20 6.81
CA TRP A 3 -27.33 1.22 6.74
C TRP A 3 -26.86 1.77 5.42
N SER A 4 -25.82 2.58 5.42
CA SER A 4 -25.17 3.10 4.23
C SER A 4 -23.67 3.29 4.47
N PHE A 5 -22.92 3.43 3.38
CA PHE A 5 -21.54 3.90 3.46
C PHE A 5 -21.25 4.98 2.43
N GLU A 6 -20.29 5.83 2.73
CA GLU A 6 -19.76 6.86 1.84
C GLU A 6 -18.26 6.63 1.63
N THR A 7 -17.79 6.67 0.39
CA THR A 7 -16.36 6.69 0.07
C THR A 7 -15.88 8.14 0.05
N LEU A 8 -14.94 8.47 0.93
CA LEU A 8 -14.51 9.86 1.16
C LEU A 8 -13.27 10.27 0.34
N GLY A 9 -12.61 9.31 -0.26
CA GLY A 9 -11.33 9.45 -0.96
C GLY A 9 -10.22 8.65 -0.28
N ASN A 10 -9.18 8.33 -1.03
CA ASN A 10 -8.14 7.38 -0.67
C ASN A 10 -8.73 6.11 -0.03
N ALA A 11 -8.25 5.68 1.14
CA ALA A 11 -8.75 4.47 1.83
C ALA A 11 -9.94 4.72 2.78
N MET A 12 -10.45 5.96 2.82
CA MET A 12 -11.49 6.35 3.77
C MET A 12 -12.88 5.87 3.37
N ILE A 13 -13.53 5.15 4.26
CA ILE A 13 -14.92 4.75 4.16
C ILE A 13 -15.63 5.15 5.44
N GLN A 14 -16.73 5.86 5.33
CA GLN A 14 -17.61 6.22 6.43
C GLN A 14 -18.86 5.36 6.40
N VAL A 15 -19.11 4.61 7.47
CA VAL A 15 -20.33 3.79 7.63
C VAL A 15 -21.35 4.54 8.50
N PHE A 16 -22.61 4.51 8.08
CA PHE A 16 -23.72 5.20 8.74
C PHE A 16 -24.82 4.22 9.13
N GLU A 17 -25.43 4.49 10.27
CA GLU A 17 -26.69 3.90 10.70
C GLU A 17 -27.74 5.01 10.87
N ASP A 18 -28.86 4.90 10.17
CA ASP A 18 -29.94 5.91 10.17
C ASP A 18 -29.40 7.35 9.97
N GLY A 19 -28.42 7.49 9.07
CA GLY A 19 -27.74 8.75 8.74
C GLY A 19 -26.72 9.24 9.78
N ARG A 20 -26.49 8.51 10.88
CA ARG A 20 -25.50 8.86 11.91
C ARG A 20 -24.17 8.14 11.62
N PRO A 21 -23.00 8.82 11.68
CA PRO A 21 -21.71 8.19 11.47
C PRO A 21 -21.40 7.22 12.62
N VAL A 22 -20.95 6.01 12.27
CA VAL A 22 -20.65 4.97 13.29
C VAL A 22 -19.19 4.52 13.19
N LEU A 23 -18.69 4.25 12.00
CA LEU A 23 -17.32 3.75 11.77
C LEU A 23 -16.69 4.49 10.61
N VAL A 24 -15.44 4.94 10.76
CA VAL A 24 -14.61 5.42 9.66
C VAL A 24 -13.33 4.58 9.57
N THR A 25 -12.83 4.34 8.35
CA THR A 25 -11.58 3.61 8.11
C THR A 25 -10.50 4.55 7.62
N ASP A 26 -9.26 4.35 8.08
CA ASP A 26 -8.04 5.02 7.61
C ASP A 26 -8.21 6.55 7.35
N PRO A 27 -8.65 7.34 8.36
CA PRO A 27 -9.02 8.74 8.18
C PRO A 27 -7.80 9.65 7.92
N TRP A 28 -7.57 9.98 6.65
CA TRP A 28 -6.68 11.05 6.22
C TRP A 28 -7.50 12.30 5.95
N LEU A 29 -7.69 13.14 6.97
CA LEU A 29 -8.69 14.21 6.98
C LEU A 29 -8.17 15.55 6.44
N VAL A 30 -6.87 15.81 6.59
CA VAL A 30 -6.25 17.11 6.28
C VAL A 30 -4.84 16.94 5.78
N GLY A 31 -4.27 18.00 5.18
CA GLY A 31 -2.85 18.07 4.86
C GLY A 31 -2.38 17.13 3.77
N THR A 32 -1.11 16.80 3.83
CA THR A 32 -0.39 15.99 2.85
C THR A 32 0.28 14.79 3.52
N ALA A 33 0.55 13.75 2.76
CA ALA A 33 1.30 12.57 3.19
C ALA A 33 2.65 12.47 2.45
N TYR A 34 3.55 11.58 2.92
CA TYR A 34 4.83 11.27 2.28
C TYR A 34 5.67 12.50 1.95
N PHE A 35 6.07 13.24 3.00
CA PHE A 35 6.92 14.46 2.86
C PHE A 35 6.32 15.52 1.92
N GLY A 36 5.01 15.70 1.98
CA GLY A 36 4.31 16.65 1.15
C GLY A 36 4.07 16.19 -0.30
N SER A 37 4.39 14.95 -0.64
CA SER A 37 4.21 14.45 -2.01
C SER A 37 2.75 14.22 -2.37
N TRP A 38 1.96 13.65 -1.47
CA TRP A 38 0.58 13.30 -1.73
C TRP A 38 -0.40 14.26 -1.07
N ALA A 39 -1.48 14.61 -1.77
CA ALA A 39 -2.67 15.25 -1.21
C ALA A 39 -3.92 14.48 -1.66
N LEU A 40 -5.00 14.62 -0.91
CA LEU A 40 -6.29 14.09 -1.35
C LEU A 40 -6.68 14.73 -2.69
N GLU A 41 -7.16 13.93 -3.64
CA GLU A 41 -7.68 14.42 -4.92
C GLU A 41 -8.79 15.44 -4.71
N ARG A 42 -9.64 15.21 -3.70
CA ARG A 42 -10.69 16.13 -3.26
C ARG A 42 -10.57 16.35 -1.76
N PRO A 43 -10.50 17.59 -1.27
CA PRO A 43 -10.57 17.84 0.17
C PRO A 43 -11.94 17.46 0.71
N LEU A 44 -11.95 17.05 1.98
CA LEU A 44 -13.19 16.75 2.66
C LEU A 44 -14.00 18.02 2.93
N THR A 45 -15.31 17.91 2.85
CA THR A 45 -16.24 18.97 3.26
C THR A 45 -16.33 19.05 4.77
N GLU A 46 -16.84 20.17 5.30
CA GLU A 46 -17.08 20.34 6.74
C GLU A 46 -18.00 19.23 7.30
N ARG A 47 -19.02 18.81 6.53
CA ARG A 47 -19.91 17.70 6.89
C ARG A 47 -19.13 16.39 7.03
N GLN A 48 -18.25 16.08 6.08
CA GLN A 48 -17.45 14.84 6.10
C GLN A 48 -16.46 14.84 7.25
N LEU A 49 -15.79 15.98 7.52
CA LEU A 49 -14.90 16.15 8.66
C LEU A 49 -15.64 15.96 9.99
N ALA A 50 -16.81 16.60 10.13
CA ALA A 50 -17.65 16.46 11.34
C ALA A 50 -18.12 15.01 11.53
N ASN A 51 -18.50 14.31 10.46
CA ASN A 51 -18.91 12.91 10.53
C ASN A 51 -17.73 12.01 10.95
N ALA A 52 -16.55 12.20 10.39
CA ALA A 52 -15.36 11.43 10.78
C ALA A 52 -15.03 11.65 12.26
N ALA A 53 -15.04 12.90 12.73
CA ALA A 53 -14.79 13.27 14.12
C ALA A 53 -15.84 12.69 15.09
N ALA A 54 -17.10 12.57 14.66
CA ALA A 54 -18.20 12.05 15.47
C ALA A 54 -18.34 10.52 15.43
N SER A 55 -17.50 9.80 14.68
CA SER A 55 -17.57 8.35 14.56
C SER A 55 -17.26 7.66 15.89
N SER A 56 -18.13 6.72 16.28
CA SER A 56 -17.93 5.92 17.50
C SER A 56 -16.71 5.02 17.42
N PHE A 57 -16.38 4.57 16.20
CA PHE A 57 -15.27 3.68 15.91
C PHE A 57 -14.42 4.23 14.76
N VAL A 58 -13.10 4.06 14.88
CA VAL A 58 -12.13 4.34 13.82
C VAL A 58 -11.28 3.08 13.62
N TRP A 59 -11.12 2.62 12.40
CA TRP A 59 -10.24 1.51 12.10
C TRP A 59 -9.03 1.99 11.30
N PHE A 60 -7.84 1.55 11.71
CA PHE A 60 -6.59 1.77 10.96
C PHE A 60 -6.05 0.44 10.44
N SER A 61 -5.71 0.39 9.16
CA SER A 61 -5.19 -0.80 8.51
C SER A 61 -3.71 -1.02 8.81
N HIS A 62 -2.90 0.04 8.70
CA HIS A 62 -1.45 0.01 8.87
C HIS A 62 -0.88 1.41 9.09
N GLY A 63 0.45 1.52 9.20
CA GLY A 63 1.13 2.73 9.65
C GLY A 63 1.57 3.72 8.56
N HIS A 64 1.24 3.51 7.29
CA HIS A 64 1.56 4.49 6.25
C HIS A 64 0.83 5.81 6.46
N PRO A 65 1.46 6.97 6.16
CA PRO A 65 0.92 8.28 6.50
C PRO A 65 -0.36 8.70 5.75
N ASP A 66 -0.75 8.01 4.70
CA ASP A 66 -2.04 8.21 4.02
C ASP A 66 -3.16 7.31 4.59
N HIS A 67 -2.85 6.44 5.56
CA HIS A 67 -3.77 5.63 6.36
C HIS A 67 -3.74 6.05 7.82
N PHE A 68 -2.58 6.01 8.48
CA PHE A 68 -2.39 6.47 9.86
C PHE A 68 -1.80 7.88 9.85
N HIS A 69 -2.67 8.86 9.57
CA HIS A 69 -2.26 10.25 9.38
C HIS A 69 -2.24 11.01 10.70
N HIS A 70 -1.04 11.27 11.24
CA HIS A 70 -0.85 11.92 12.53
C HIS A 70 -1.64 13.24 12.69
N PRO A 71 -1.61 14.21 11.75
CA PRO A 71 -2.39 15.44 11.88
C PRO A 71 -3.90 15.21 11.90
N SER A 72 -4.39 14.11 11.33
CA SER A 72 -5.82 13.76 11.38
C SER A 72 -6.26 13.20 12.72
N LEU A 73 -5.35 12.61 13.52
CA LEU A 73 -5.67 12.09 14.84
C LEU A 73 -6.18 13.20 15.79
N ASP A 74 -5.64 14.43 15.64
CA ASP A 74 -6.07 15.57 16.46
C ASP A 74 -7.50 16.01 16.18
N LEU A 75 -8.06 15.63 15.03
CA LEU A 75 -9.43 15.94 14.62
C LEU A 75 -10.44 14.87 15.05
N LEU A 76 -9.99 13.71 15.52
CA LEU A 76 -10.85 12.63 15.98
C LEU A 76 -11.40 12.91 17.38
N GLY A 77 -12.64 12.50 17.62
CA GLY A 77 -13.27 12.59 18.94
C GLY A 77 -12.51 11.73 19.97
N ARG A 78 -12.25 12.26 21.17
CA ARG A 78 -11.53 11.53 22.23
C ARG A 78 -12.33 10.37 22.83
N ASP A 79 -13.64 10.34 22.62
CA ASP A 79 -14.50 9.23 23.05
C ASP A 79 -14.56 8.08 22.03
N THR A 80 -13.98 8.26 20.84
CA THR A 80 -13.93 7.21 19.82
C THR A 80 -13.10 6.01 20.29
N THR A 81 -13.50 4.81 19.87
CA THR A 81 -12.72 3.60 20.08
C THR A 81 -11.97 3.26 18.79
N ILE A 82 -10.63 3.26 18.87
CA ILE A 82 -9.80 2.91 17.73
C ILE A 82 -9.62 1.40 17.63
N LEU A 83 -9.84 0.85 16.46
CA LEU A 83 -9.73 -0.57 16.15
C LEU A 83 -8.43 -0.80 15.37
N LEU A 84 -7.59 -1.71 15.84
CA LEU A 84 -6.29 -2.01 15.25
C LEU A 84 -6.18 -3.49 14.86
N PRO A 85 -5.45 -3.81 13.78
CA PRO A 85 -5.08 -5.19 13.47
C PRO A 85 -4.06 -5.74 14.46
N ASN A 86 -4.01 -7.07 14.61
CA ASN A 86 -2.98 -7.75 15.39
C ASN A 86 -1.70 -7.91 14.56
N GLN A 87 -0.97 -6.82 14.37
CA GLN A 87 0.30 -6.79 13.64
C GLN A 87 1.50 -7.15 14.51
N TYR A 88 2.61 -7.49 13.86
CA TYR A 88 3.86 -7.83 14.54
C TYR A 88 4.44 -6.65 15.32
N ASP A 89 4.47 -5.45 14.72
CA ASP A 89 4.93 -4.23 15.37
C ASP A 89 3.76 -3.54 16.09
N PRO A 90 3.86 -3.28 17.40
CA PRO A 90 2.82 -2.60 18.17
C PRO A 90 2.88 -1.07 18.07
N GLU A 91 3.56 -0.50 17.08
CA GLU A 91 3.82 0.95 17.03
C GLU A 91 2.55 1.79 16.99
N LEU A 92 1.54 1.40 16.19
CA LEU A 92 0.26 2.12 16.17
C LEU A 92 -0.38 2.15 17.56
N ALA A 93 -0.41 1.00 18.22
CA ALA A 93 -0.97 0.90 19.57
C ALA A 93 -0.19 1.76 20.58
N ARG A 94 1.14 1.79 20.48
CA ARG A 94 2.00 2.62 21.33
C ARG A 94 1.73 4.10 21.10
N THR A 95 1.74 4.55 19.84
CA THR A 95 1.48 5.95 19.48
C THR A 95 0.12 6.41 19.98
N LEU A 96 -0.92 5.61 19.77
CA LEU A 96 -2.26 5.94 20.26
C LEU A 96 -2.35 5.97 21.77
N GLY A 97 -1.63 5.07 22.47
CA GLY A 97 -1.53 5.09 23.93
C GLY A 97 -0.82 6.33 24.46
N GLU A 98 0.24 6.79 23.78
CA GLU A 98 0.94 8.05 24.11
C GLU A 98 0.07 9.29 23.87
N MET A 99 -0.93 9.19 23.00
CA MET A 99 -1.93 10.24 22.72
C MET A 99 -3.23 10.10 23.52
N ASP A 100 -3.28 9.19 24.49
CA ASP A 100 -4.45 8.91 25.33
C ASP A 100 -5.73 8.47 24.59
N PHE A 101 -5.59 7.84 23.41
CA PHE A 101 -6.72 7.25 22.71
C PHE A 101 -7.08 5.88 23.28
N LYS A 102 -8.39 5.61 23.35
CA LYS A 102 -8.90 4.27 23.60
C LYS A 102 -8.73 3.41 22.36
N TYR A 103 -8.06 2.29 22.46
CA TYR A 103 -7.91 1.37 21.34
C TYR A 103 -8.19 -0.09 21.70
N ARG A 104 -8.54 -0.87 20.71
CA ARG A 104 -8.77 -2.31 20.80
C ARG A 104 -8.05 -3.03 19.66
N ILE A 105 -7.19 -3.99 19.99
CA ILE A 105 -6.59 -4.89 18.99
C ILE A 105 -7.63 -5.96 18.65
N LEU A 106 -7.96 -6.06 17.36
CA LEU A 106 -8.92 -7.04 16.86
C LEU A 106 -8.26 -8.42 16.76
N PRO A 107 -8.97 -9.51 17.15
CA PRO A 107 -8.47 -10.86 16.93
C PRO A 107 -8.37 -11.16 15.42
N ASP A 108 -7.36 -11.92 15.02
CA ASP A 108 -7.24 -12.37 13.64
C ASP A 108 -8.40 -13.32 13.29
N LYS A 109 -9.09 -13.03 12.18
CA LYS A 109 -10.23 -13.82 11.66
C LYS A 109 -11.40 -14.02 12.62
N GLY A 110 -11.44 -13.31 13.72
CA GLY A 110 -12.52 -13.35 14.68
C GLY A 110 -13.53 -12.20 14.46
N TRP A 111 -14.80 -12.51 14.36
CA TRP A 111 -15.83 -11.49 14.37
C TRP A 111 -15.90 -10.79 15.74
N VAL A 112 -15.96 -9.47 15.70
CA VAL A 112 -16.13 -8.60 16.86
C VAL A 112 -17.36 -7.75 16.65
N GLU A 113 -18.35 -7.96 17.50
CA GLU A 113 -19.54 -7.11 17.56
C GLU A 113 -19.16 -5.73 18.11
N LEU A 114 -19.46 -4.70 17.36
CA LEU A 114 -19.24 -3.31 17.77
C LEU A 114 -20.51 -2.72 18.36
N LYS A 115 -21.65 -3.04 17.77
CA LYS A 115 -23.00 -2.73 18.20
C LYS A 115 -24.01 -3.61 17.45
N ASP A 116 -25.28 -3.55 17.81
CA ASP A 116 -26.34 -4.29 17.13
C ASP A 116 -26.35 -3.97 15.61
N GLY A 117 -26.26 -5.00 14.79
CA GLY A 117 -26.23 -4.92 13.33
C GLY A 117 -24.90 -4.42 12.71
N LEU A 118 -23.83 -4.23 13.52
CA LEU A 118 -22.49 -3.87 13.04
C LEU A 118 -21.42 -4.71 13.70
N ARG A 119 -20.70 -5.50 12.92
CA ARG A 119 -19.53 -6.25 13.38
C ARG A 119 -18.37 -6.21 12.37
N VAL A 120 -17.18 -6.43 12.86
CA VAL A 120 -15.96 -6.41 12.06
C VAL A 120 -15.14 -7.67 12.26
N LEU A 121 -14.42 -8.07 11.21
CA LEU A 121 -13.43 -9.13 11.22
C LEU A 121 -12.17 -8.61 10.55
N CYS A 122 -11.02 -8.70 11.22
CA CYS A 122 -9.75 -8.20 10.71
C CYS A 122 -8.80 -9.36 10.39
N VAL A 123 -8.01 -9.20 9.34
CA VAL A 123 -6.93 -10.12 8.97
C VAL A 123 -5.67 -9.30 8.72
N ALA A 124 -4.73 -9.39 9.63
CA ALA A 124 -3.40 -8.82 9.48
C ALA A 124 -2.51 -9.76 8.63
N ASN A 125 -1.56 -9.21 7.90
CA ASN A 125 -0.66 -10.00 7.06
C ASN A 125 0.81 -9.57 7.14
N GLU A 126 1.70 -10.37 6.57
CA GLU A 126 3.14 -10.14 6.62
C GLU A 126 3.64 -8.99 5.71
N ASN A 127 2.74 -8.25 5.07
CA ASN A 127 3.07 -6.97 4.45
C ASN A 127 2.96 -5.80 5.43
N MET A 128 2.68 -6.08 6.70
CA MET A 128 2.32 -5.11 7.74
C MET A 128 1.02 -4.34 7.46
N ASP A 129 0.19 -4.85 6.55
CA ASP A 129 -1.13 -4.35 6.24
C ASP A 129 -2.22 -5.20 6.88
N ALA A 130 -3.46 -4.74 6.78
CA ALA A 130 -4.62 -5.51 7.19
C ALA A 130 -5.82 -5.29 6.26
N ILE A 131 -6.66 -6.31 6.20
CA ILE A 131 -7.94 -6.30 5.50
C ILE A 131 -9.03 -6.37 6.56
N VAL A 132 -10.03 -5.49 6.47
CA VAL A 132 -11.22 -5.55 7.34
C VAL A 132 -12.46 -5.93 6.56
N ALA A 133 -13.17 -6.92 7.07
CA ALA A 133 -14.55 -7.23 6.67
C ALA A 133 -15.48 -6.54 7.65
N ILE A 134 -16.35 -5.68 7.17
CA ILE A 134 -17.36 -4.96 7.94
C ILE A 134 -18.71 -5.53 7.52
N GLU A 135 -19.45 -6.09 8.47
CA GLU A 135 -20.85 -6.45 8.25
C GLU A 135 -21.73 -5.39 8.87
N ALA A 136 -22.55 -4.76 8.03
CA ALA A 136 -23.51 -3.74 8.44
C ALA A 136 -24.90 -4.11 7.88
N GLY A 137 -25.87 -4.34 8.75
CA GLY A 137 -27.23 -4.71 8.37
C GLY A 137 -27.33 -5.98 7.50
N GLY A 138 -26.43 -6.96 7.67
CA GLY A 138 -26.39 -8.20 6.90
C GLY A 138 -25.70 -8.10 5.53
N VAL A 139 -25.09 -6.97 5.21
CA VAL A 139 -24.31 -6.73 3.99
C VAL A 139 -22.82 -6.68 4.32
N LEU A 140 -21.99 -7.30 3.48
CA LEU A 140 -20.55 -7.37 3.66
C LEU A 140 -19.84 -6.25 2.88
N LEU A 141 -19.07 -5.43 3.57
CA LEU A 141 -18.08 -4.53 3.01
C LEU A 141 -16.69 -5.14 3.25
N LEU A 142 -16.02 -5.60 2.22
CA LEU A 142 -14.65 -6.09 2.31
C LEU A 142 -13.69 -4.95 1.94
N ASN A 143 -13.21 -4.22 2.95
CA ASN A 143 -12.21 -3.19 2.76
C ASN A 143 -10.82 -3.81 2.75
N LYS A 144 -10.36 -4.09 1.54
CA LYS A 144 -9.01 -4.60 1.29
C LYS A 144 -7.97 -3.47 1.26
N ASN A 145 -8.41 -2.24 1.02
CA ASN A 145 -7.55 -1.08 0.76
C ASN A 145 -6.41 -1.42 -0.23
N ASP A 146 -5.16 -1.15 0.08
CA ASP A 146 -3.96 -1.49 -0.70
C ASP A 146 -3.30 -2.83 -0.30
N SER A 147 -3.82 -3.47 0.76
CA SER A 147 -3.30 -4.71 1.30
C SER A 147 -3.31 -5.87 0.28
N PRO A 148 -2.21 -6.63 0.11
CA PRO A 148 -2.24 -7.91 -0.59
C PRO A 148 -2.94 -8.99 0.25
N PHE A 149 -3.46 -10.04 -0.39
CA PHE A 149 -4.09 -11.15 0.36
C PHE A 149 -3.10 -12.02 1.14
N CYS A 150 -1.84 -12.05 0.78
CA CYS A 150 -0.82 -12.88 1.41
C CYS A 150 -1.26 -14.35 1.65
N GLY A 151 -1.93 -14.95 0.66
CA GLY A 151 -2.41 -16.33 0.72
C GLY A 151 -3.80 -16.53 1.33
N GLU A 152 -4.46 -15.46 1.80
CA GLU A 152 -5.80 -15.47 2.41
C GLU A 152 -6.94 -15.33 1.39
N ASP A 153 -6.65 -15.29 0.11
CA ASP A 153 -7.63 -15.15 -0.97
C ASP A 153 -8.79 -16.16 -0.89
N ARG A 154 -8.50 -17.42 -0.52
CA ARG A 154 -9.51 -18.45 -0.36
C ARG A 154 -10.40 -18.25 0.86
N PHE A 155 -9.82 -17.73 1.95
CA PHE A 155 -10.59 -17.38 3.15
C PHE A 155 -11.59 -16.28 2.81
N PHE A 156 -11.16 -15.19 2.20
CA PHE A 156 -12.05 -14.09 1.83
C PHE A 156 -13.09 -14.50 0.78
N ARG A 157 -12.72 -15.35 -0.17
CA ARG A 157 -13.69 -15.91 -1.12
C ARG A 157 -14.76 -16.74 -0.41
N SER A 158 -14.39 -17.54 0.59
CA SER A 158 -15.35 -18.30 1.39
C SER A 158 -16.24 -17.39 2.21
N LEU A 159 -15.68 -16.35 2.80
CA LEU A 159 -16.42 -15.33 3.56
C LEU A 159 -17.46 -14.63 2.69
N VAL A 160 -17.05 -14.11 1.51
CA VAL A 160 -17.94 -13.42 0.56
C VAL A 160 -19.13 -14.28 0.16
N ARG A 161 -18.93 -15.59 -0.05
CA ARG A 161 -20.02 -16.53 -0.41
C ARG A 161 -21.11 -16.70 0.64
N GLY A 162 -20.82 -16.32 1.88
CA GLY A 162 -21.81 -16.33 2.96
C GLY A 162 -22.81 -15.16 2.92
N TYR A 163 -22.62 -14.22 1.98
CA TYR A 163 -23.44 -13.01 1.89
C TYR A 163 -24.13 -12.90 0.53
N ARG A 164 -25.40 -12.48 0.56
CA ARG A 164 -26.16 -12.20 -0.66
C ARG A 164 -25.64 -10.95 -1.39
N THR A 165 -25.23 -9.95 -0.61
CA THR A 165 -24.71 -8.67 -1.11
C THR A 165 -23.38 -8.39 -0.47
N SER A 166 -22.38 -8.08 -1.29
CA SER A 166 -21.02 -7.79 -0.84
C SER A 166 -20.33 -6.78 -1.75
N TYR A 167 -19.52 -5.93 -1.14
CA TYR A 167 -18.75 -4.89 -1.79
C TYR A 167 -17.26 -5.14 -1.54
N LEU A 168 -16.44 -5.06 -2.58
CA LEU A 168 -14.99 -5.02 -2.46
C LEU A 168 -14.53 -3.57 -2.63
N LEU A 169 -13.84 -3.06 -1.61
CA LEU A 169 -13.16 -1.77 -1.65
C LEU A 169 -11.66 -2.05 -1.66
N ALA A 170 -10.98 -1.66 -2.73
CA ALA A 170 -9.57 -1.97 -2.90
C ALA A 170 -8.86 -0.97 -3.81
N LEU A 171 -7.53 -0.97 -3.71
CA LEU A 171 -6.62 -0.19 -4.52
C LEU A 171 -6.88 -0.40 -6.02
N CYS A 172 -7.01 0.70 -6.75
CA CYS A 172 -7.11 0.76 -8.21
C CYS A 172 -5.89 1.50 -8.80
N ALA A 173 -4.71 1.24 -8.28
CA ALA A 173 -3.49 1.90 -8.73
C ALA A 173 -2.33 0.90 -8.79
N TYR A 174 -1.15 1.39 -9.17
CA TYR A 174 0.10 0.66 -8.99
C TYR A 174 0.56 0.73 -7.55
N ASP A 175 1.45 -0.20 -7.19
CA ASP A 175 2.30 -0.03 -6.03
C ASP A 175 3.17 1.21 -6.26
N ALA A 176 2.89 2.30 -5.54
CA ALA A 176 3.52 3.59 -5.77
C ALA A 176 5.04 3.54 -5.58
N ASP A 177 5.52 2.68 -4.67
CA ASP A 177 6.94 2.44 -4.40
C ASP A 177 7.74 1.86 -5.59
N MET A 178 7.05 1.48 -6.70
CA MET A 178 7.67 0.82 -7.86
C MET A 178 7.87 1.73 -9.06
N ILE A 179 7.26 2.91 -9.13
CA ILE A 179 7.28 3.72 -10.35
C ILE A 179 8.55 4.57 -10.54
N ASN A 180 9.30 4.85 -9.47
CA ASN A 180 10.52 5.66 -9.53
C ASN A 180 11.81 4.83 -9.39
N ILE A 181 11.88 3.71 -10.14
CA ILE A 181 12.98 2.75 -10.07
C ILE A 181 13.66 2.56 -11.43
N TYR A 182 14.97 2.54 -11.41
CA TYR A 182 15.85 2.57 -12.58
C TYR A 182 16.88 1.47 -12.52
N ASN A 183 17.39 1.05 -13.70
CA ASN A 183 18.57 0.21 -13.78
C ASN A 183 19.85 1.03 -13.54
N ALA A 184 21.01 0.37 -13.65
CA ALA A 184 22.32 1.00 -13.48
C ALA A 184 22.58 2.16 -14.47
N ASP A 185 21.94 2.15 -15.65
CA ASP A 185 22.07 3.19 -16.69
C ASP A 185 20.98 4.27 -16.56
N MET A 186 20.26 4.34 -15.45
CA MET A 186 19.14 5.26 -15.20
C MET A 186 17.98 5.13 -16.20
N LYS A 187 17.77 3.91 -16.74
CA LYS A 187 16.58 3.61 -17.54
C LYS A 187 15.47 3.09 -16.63
N PRO A 188 14.22 3.58 -16.75
CA PRO A 188 13.09 3.09 -15.95
C PRO A 188 12.93 1.56 -16.10
N LEU A 189 12.64 0.90 -14.98
CA LEU A 189 12.42 -0.56 -14.95
C LEU A 189 10.97 -0.96 -15.22
N ILE A 190 10.05 -0.01 -15.14
CA ILE A 190 8.64 -0.24 -15.44
C ILE A 190 8.23 0.45 -16.74
N GLY A 191 7.25 -0.10 -17.42
CA GLY A 191 6.64 0.50 -18.60
C GLY A 191 5.86 1.78 -18.29
N GLY A 192 5.55 2.53 -19.35
CA GLY A 192 4.78 3.77 -19.24
C GLY A 192 3.31 3.54 -18.82
N PRO A 193 2.61 4.62 -18.45
CA PRO A 193 1.23 4.55 -17.96
C PRO A 193 0.26 3.86 -18.93
N ALA A 194 0.32 4.19 -20.20
CA ALA A 194 -0.58 3.64 -21.22
C ALA A 194 -0.45 2.11 -21.38
N GLU A 195 0.75 1.57 -21.16
CA GLU A 195 1.00 0.13 -21.22
C GLU A 195 0.46 -0.60 -20.00
N ARG A 196 0.50 0.05 -18.83
CA ARG A 196 0.23 -0.60 -17.54
C ARG A 196 -1.20 -0.48 -17.05
N LYS A 197 -1.89 0.65 -17.30
CA LYS A 197 -3.25 0.89 -16.84
C LYS A 197 -4.24 -0.25 -17.19
N PRO A 198 -4.29 -0.76 -18.45
CA PRO A 198 -5.22 -1.84 -18.80
C PRO A 198 -4.99 -3.11 -17.99
N GLY A 199 -3.71 -3.47 -17.77
CA GLY A 199 -3.34 -4.66 -16.99
C GLY A 199 -3.75 -4.56 -15.53
N THR A 200 -3.59 -3.39 -14.92
CA THR A 200 -3.98 -3.13 -13.53
C THR A 200 -5.50 -3.21 -13.36
N VAL A 201 -6.28 -2.51 -14.20
CA VAL A 201 -7.75 -2.56 -14.14
C VAL A 201 -8.27 -3.97 -14.38
N TRP A 202 -7.70 -4.70 -15.35
CA TRP A 202 -8.02 -6.10 -15.59
C TRP A 202 -7.76 -6.99 -14.35
N SER A 203 -6.62 -6.81 -13.69
CA SER A 203 -6.26 -7.59 -12.49
C SER A 203 -7.25 -7.36 -11.35
N VAL A 204 -7.65 -6.10 -11.14
CA VAL A 204 -8.64 -5.72 -10.12
C VAL A 204 -10.01 -6.33 -10.44
N ALA A 205 -10.48 -6.23 -11.69
CA ALA A 205 -11.74 -6.83 -12.13
C ALA A 205 -11.73 -8.36 -11.94
N ARG A 206 -10.62 -9.05 -12.28
CA ARG A 206 -10.47 -10.49 -12.07
C ARG A 206 -10.44 -10.88 -10.59
N THR A 207 -9.85 -10.04 -9.73
CA THR A 207 -9.86 -10.25 -8.28
C THR A 207 -11.30 -10.17 -7.74
N ALA A 208 -12.06 -9.17 -8.15
CA ALA A 208 -13.45 -9.00 -7.75
C ALA A 208 -14.33 -10.19 -8.22
N GLU A 209 -14.15 -10.64 -9.46
CA GLU A 209 -14.84 -11.84 -9.99
C GLU A 209 -14.44 -13.13 -9.23
N TYR A 210 -13.17 -13.29 -8.93
CA TYR A 210 -12.67 -14.47 -8.19
C TYR A 210 -13.28 -14.56 -6.80
N LEU A 211 -13.38 -13.44 -6.10
CA LEU A 211 -14.04 -13.37 -4.80
C LEU A 211 -15.55 -13.60 -4.92
N GLY A 212 -16.17 -13.20 -6.02
CA GLY A 212 -17.61 -13.31 -6.25
C GLY A 212 -18.41 -12.19 -5.58
N VAL A 213 -17.82 -11.00 -5.43
CA VAL A 213 -18.50 -9.83 -4.83
C VAL A 213 -19.56 -9.28 -5.79
N THR A 214 -20.60 -8.63 -5.21
CA THR A 214 -21.67 -7.99 -5.96
C THR A 214 -21.20 -6.73 -6.70
N ALA A 215 -20.34 -5.94 -6.03
CA ALA A 215 -19.82 -4.69 -6.58
C ALA A 215 -18.38 -4.44 -6.13
N PHE A 216 -17.68 -3.65 -6.93
CA PHE A 216 -16.36 -3.13 -6.66
C PHE A 216 -16.42 -1.61 -6.54
N CYS A 217 -15.80 -1.06 -5.51
CA CYS A 217 -15.63 0.37 -5.30
C CYS A 217 -14.15 0.72 -5.33
N CYS A 218 -13.76 1.70 -6.16
CA CYS A 218 -12.39 2.22 -6.15
C CYS A 218 -12.06 2.85 -4.80
N SER A 219 -10.98 2.43 -4.17
CA SER A 219 -10.50 2.90 -2.89
C SER A 219 -8.96 2.93 -2.89
N SER A 220 -8.34 3.60 -1.91
CA SER A 220 -6.88 3.68 -1.70
C SER A 220 -6.07 4.23 -2.89
N SER A 221 -6.68 5.07 -3.73
CA SER A 221 -6.02 5.64 -4.93
C SER A 221 -6.50 7.04 -5.30
N GLN A 222 -7.32 7.67 -4.47
CA GLN A 222 -7.85 9.01 -4.71
C GLN A 222 -6.96 10.09 -4.10
N HIS A 223 -5.69 10.08 -4.48
CA HIS A 223 -4.69 11.09 -4.14
C HIS A 223 -4.08 11.69 -5.40
N VAL A 224 -3.41 12.81 -5.26
CA VAL A 224 -2.65 13.49 -6.32
C VAL A 224 -1.24 13.78 -5.82
N TYR A 225 -0.26 13.73 -6.74
CA TYR A 225 1.11 14.13 -6.46
C TYR A 225 1.22 15.65 -6.62
N VAL A 226 1.57 16.34 -5.54
CA VAL A 226 1.54 17.81 -5.48
C VAL A 226 2.92 18.47 -5.40
N ARG A 227 3.98 17.72 -5.10
CA ARG A 227 5.35 18.24 -5.16
C ARG A 227 5.77 18.41 -6.63
N PRO A 228 6.46 19.48 -7.00
CA PRO A 228 6.94 19.69 -8.37
C PRO A 228 7.85 18.57 -8.88
N ASP A 229 8.66 17.96 -8.01
CA ASP A 229 9.55 16.84 -8.35
C ASP A 229 8.83 15.48 -8.43
N THR A 230 7.55 15.41 -8.06
CA THR A 230 6.71 14.20 -8.14
C THR A 230 5.50 14.35 -9.06
N ALA A 231 5.23 15.54 -9.59
CA ALA A 231 4.04 15.81 -10.43
C ALA A 231 3.91 14.86 -11.63
N TRP A 232 5.04 14.40 -12.19
CA TRP A 232 5.09 13.40 -13.28
C TRP A 232 4.39 12.08 -12.93
N ALA A 233 4.34 11.72 -11.64
CA ALA A 233 3.70 10.48 -11.20
C ALA A 233 2.17 10.51 -11.34
N ASN A 234 1.56 11.71 -11.49
CA ASN A 234 0.13 11.81 -11.79
C ASN A 234 -0.27 11.10 -13.09
N ASP A 235 0.63 10.97 -14.06
CA ASP A 235 0.36 10.25 -15.31
C ASP A 235 0.09 8.75 -15.07
N TYR A 236 0.64 8.20 -13.98
CA TYR A 236 0.46 6.81 -13.60
C TYR A 236 -0.85 6.54 -12.84
N ARG A 237 -1.53 7.56 -12.36
CA ARG A 237 -2.81 7.41 -11.67
C ARG A 237 -3.84 6.76 -12.59
N ILE A 238 -4.64 5.87 -12.01
CA ILE A 238 -5.82 5.33 -12.69
C ILE A 238 -7.02 6.19 -12.28
N THR A 239 -7.51 6.99 -13.22
CA THR A 239 -8.65 7.86 -13.00
C THR A 239 -9.96 7.08 -13.01
N TRP A 240 -11.05 7.71 -12.55
CA TRP A 240 -12.38 7.13 -12.67
C TRP A 240 -12.76 6.86 -14.13
N GLU A 241 -12.37 7.73 -15.06
CA GLU A 241 -12.57 7.54 -16.50
C GLU A 241 -11.78 6.33 -17.02
N ASP A 242 -10.52 6.16 -16.61
CA ASP A 242 -9.74 4.96 -16.93
C ASP A 242 -10.47 3.69 -16.46
N MET A 243 -11.00 3.71 -15.23
CA MET A 243 -11.73 2.57 -14.67
C MET A 243 -12.98 2.25 -15.49
N GLN A 244 -13.78 3.25 -15.86
CA GLN A 244 -14.99 3.05 -16.67
C GLN A 244 -14.65 2.48 -18.06
N ASN A 245 -13.63 3.02 -18.71
CA ASN A 245 -13.22 2.62 -20.06
C ASN A 245 -12.55 1.26 -20.13
N LEU A 246 -11.81 0.87 -19.06
CA LEU A 246 -10.98 -0.35 -19.04
C LEU A 246 -11.60 -1.48 -18.22
N TRP A 247 -12.74 -1.26 -17.55
CA TRP A 247 -13.40 -2.29 -16.74
C TRP A 247 -13.89 -3.45 -17.58
N THR A 248 -13.45 -4.67 -17.29
CA THR A 248 -13.73 -5.86 -18.13
C THR A 248 -14.77 -6.80 -17.56
N SER A 249 -15.19 -6.62 -16.31
CA SER A 249 -16.17 -7.52 -15.70
C SER A 249 -17.60 -7.14 -16.06
N SER A 250 -18.34 -8.10 -16.58
CA SER A 250 -19.80 -8.01 -16.73
C SER A 250 -20.58 -8.57 -15.52
N LYS A 251 -19.88 -9.18 -14.56
CA LYS A 251 -20.47 -9.85 -13.41
C LYS A 251 -20.47 -9.01 -12.14
N VAL A 252 -19.51 -8.11 -12.03
CA VAL A 252 -19.30 -7.26 -10.86
C VAL A 252 -19.61 -5.82 -11.25
N ARG A 253 -20.55 -5.21 -10.54
CA ARG A 253 -20.90 -3.80 -10.76
C ARG A 253 -19.75 -2.91 -10.31
N LEU A 254 -19.37 -1.95 -11.14
CA LEU A 254 -18.39 -0.93 -10.82
C LEU A 254 -19.09 0.27 -10.18
N ILE A 255 -18.61 0.72 -9.01
CA ILE A 255 -19.07 1.91 -8.29
C ILE A 255 -17.91 2.91 -8.25
N GLY A 256 -18.19 4.15 -8.58
CA GLY A 256 -17.21 5.24 -8.60
C GLY A 256 -16.74 5.63 -7.20
N PRO A 257 -15.60 6.32 -7.11
CA PRO A 257 -15.20 6.99 -5.88
C PRO A 257 -16.19 8.11 -5.52
N TYR A 258 -16.15 8.59 -4.29
CA TYR A 258 -17.02 9.65 -3.78
C TYR A 258 -18.53 9.32 -3.96
N SER A 259 -18.90 8.09 -3.62
CA SER A 259 -20.26 7.60 -3.70
C SER A 259 -20.85 7.34 -2.33
N VAL A 260 -22.15 7.60 -2.19
CA VAL A 260 -22.96 7.13 -1.07
C VAL A 260 -23.72 5.89 -1.54
N VAL A 261 -23.63 4.81 -0.79
CA VAL A 261 -24.27 3.53 -1.12
C VAL A 261 -25.25 3.16 -0.01
N ASP A 262 -26.51 3.04 -0.36
CA ASP A 262 -27.54 2.46 0.51
C ASP A 262 -27.39 0.94 0.50
N LEU A 263 -27.19 0.33 1.66
CA LEU A 263 -26.94 -1.10 1.78
C LEU A 263 -28.19 -1.98 1.64
N GLN A 264 -29.38 -1.42 1.87
CA GLN A 264 -30.63 -2.16 1.72
C GLN A 264 -31.04 -2.29 0.26
N THR A 265 -30.94 -1.20 -0.49
CA THR A 265 -31.33 -1.16 -1.90
C THR A 265 -30.19 -1.47 -2.86
N GLY A 266 -28.96 -1.31 -2.39
CA GLY A 266 -27.74 -1.35 -3.23
C GLY A 266 -27.61 -0.13 -4.16
N THR A 267 -28.41 0.90 -3.98
CA THR A 267 -28.35 2.12 -4.80
C THR A 267 -27.10 2.91 -4.45
N ALA A 268 -26.32 3.27 -5.47
CA ALA A 268 -25.16 4.14 -5.34
C ALA A 268 -25.45 5.48 -6.01
N THR A 269 -25.24 6.56 -5.27
CA THR A 269 -25.37 7.94 -5.76
C THR A 269 -24.04 8.66 -5.57
N SER A 270 -23.72 9.60 -6.46
CA SER A 270 -22.56 10.48 -6.23
C SER A 270 -22.82 11.28 -4.94
N ALA A 271 -21.80 11.43 -4.10
CA ALA A 271 -21.92 12.30 -2.93
C ALA A 271 -22.23 13.74 -3.41
N ALA A 272 -23.29 14.33 -2.87
CA ALA A 272 -23.77 15.65 -3.30
C ALA A 272 -22.71 16.75 -3.17
N ASP A 273 -21.79 16.57 -2.20
CA ASP A 273 -20.72 17.51 -1.87
C ASP A 273 -19.43 17.26 -2.67
N ALA A 274 -19.45 16.32 -3.61
CA ALA A 274 -18.26 15.98 -4.40
C ALA A 274 -17.95 17.07 -5.43
N GLN A 275 -17.59 18.25 -4.98
CA GLN A 275 -17.15 19.36 -5.84
C GLN A 275 -15.78 19.04 -6.45
N PRO A 276 -15.56 19.33 -7.74
CA PRO A 276 -14.23 19.34 -8.31
C PRO A 276 -13.41 20.41 -7.58
N THR A 277 -12.33 20.01 -6.94
CA THR A 277 -11.44 21.01 -6.33
C THR A 277 -10.44 21.53 -7.33
N ALA A 278 -10.04 22.78 -7.11
CA ALA A 278 -8.88 23.35 -7.79
C ALA A 278 -7.65 22.44 -7.63
N PRO A 279 -6.78 22.36 -8.63
CA PRO A 279 -5.58 21.57 -8.56
C PRO A 279 -4.79 21.85 -7.28
N ALA A 280 -4.23 20.82 -6.70
CA ALA A 280 -3.49 20.87 -5.45
C ALA A 280 -2.21 21.73 -5.49
N GLU A 281 -1.91 22.37 -6.62
CA GLU A 281 -0.77 23.27 -6.84
C GLU A 281 -0.65 24.40 -5.82
N SER A 282 -1.72 24.74 -5.11
CA SER A 282 -1.71 25.78 -4.07
C SER A 282 -1.35 25.29 -2.67
N ARG A 283 -1.06 23.99 -2.48
CA ARG A 283 -0.89 23.40 -1.14
C ARG A 283 0.54 23.05 -0.77
N VAL A 284 1.44 23.03 -1.74
CA VAL A 284 2.88 22.88 -1.46
C VAL A 284 3.38 24.23 -0.98
N GLY A 285 3.81 24.29 0.27
CA GLY A 285 4.55 25.47 0.78
C GLY A 285 5.80 25.71 -0.09
N PRO A 286 6.36 26.91 -0.08
CA PRO A 286 7.51 27.31 -0.91
C PRO A 286 8.81 26.52 -0.59
N GLU A 287 8.82 25.72 0.44
CA GLU A 287 9.97 24.94 0.88
C GLU A 287 9.92 23.53 0.32
N ILE A 288 10.31 23.40 -0.94
CA ILE A 288 10.71 22.12 -1.51
C ILE A 288 12.09 21.80 -0.95
N ASP A 289 12.31 20.56 -0.55
CA ASP A 289 13.62 20.09 -0.12
C ASP A 289 14.70 20.48 -1.13
N ASP A 290 15.77 21.08 -0.66
CA ASP A 290 16.88 21.43 -1.51
C ASP A 290 17.69 20.17 -1.90
N TRP A 291 17.56 19.76 -3.16
CA TRP A 291 18.31 18.64 -3.72
C TRP A 291 19.82 18.85 -3.77
N ASN A 292 20.30 20.11 -3.59
CA ASN A 292 21.72 20.47 -3.68
C ASN A 292 22.43 20.47 -2.33
N THR A 293 21.69 20.50 -1.24
CA THR A 293 22.28 20.50 0.11
C THR A 293 22.92 19.16 0.43
N ARG A 294 24.23 19.18 0.73
CA ARG A 294 25.02 18.00 1.09
C ARG A 294 24.84 17.63 2.56
N LEU A 295 25.08 16.37 2.87
CA LEU A 295 25.21 15.91 4.24
C LEU A 295 26.57 16.32 4.81
N THR A 296 26.60 16.64 6.09
CA THR A 296 27.82 16.76 6.90
C THR A 296 28.42 15.39 7.18
N GLU A 297 29.69 15.32 7.61
CA GLU A 297 30.32 14.05 7.98
C GLU A 297 29.61 13.33 9.15
N ALA A 298 29.05 14.10 10.11
CA ALA A 298 28.28 13.53 11.22
C ALA A 298 26.97 12.87 10.70
N GLU A 299 26.25 13.55 9.81
CA GLU A 299 25.03 13.01 9.19
C GLU A 299 25.31 11.80 8.31
N TRP A 300 26.43 11.79 7.56
CA TRP A 300 26.88 10.62 6.83
C TRP A 300 27.17 9.43 7.76
N ALA A 301 27.72 9.66 8.94
CA ALA A 301 27.93 8.61 9.93
C ALA A 301 26.58 8.02 10.44
N ASP A 302 25.55 8.86 10.57
CA ASP A 302 24.22 8.39 10.96
C ASP A 302 23.56 7.59 9.84
N VAL A 303 23.65 8.04 8.59
CA VAL A 303 23.18 7.30 7.40
C VAL A 303 23.92 5.96 7.25
N GLU A 304 25.24 5.93 7.47
CA GLU A 304 26.00 4.67 7.45
C GLU A 304 25.51 3.71 8.54
N ARG A 305 25.30 4.20 9.76
CA ARG A 305 24.77 3.39 10.88
C ARG A 305 23.40 2.83 10.53
N PHE A 306 22.53 3.64 9.97
CA PHE A 306 21.22 3.24 9.49
C PHE A 306 21.33 2.13 8.41
N ALA A 307 22.15 2.32 7.36
CA ALA A 307 22.33 1.33 6.31
C ALA A 307 22.89 0.00 6.83
N ARG A 308 23.79 0.04 7.81
CA ARG A 308 24.44 -1.15 8.35
C ARG A 308 23.59 -1.97 9.33
N GLN A 309 22.52 -1.39 9.90
CA GLN A 309 21.65 -2.14 10.81
C GLN A 309 20.81 -3.20 10.09
N PHE A 310 20.59 -3.08 8.78
CA PHE A 310 19.80 -4.04 7.99
C PHE A 310 20.57 -5.35 7.74
N GLU A 311 20.70 -6.17 8.78
CA GLU A 311 21.35 -7.47 8.67
C GLU A 311 20.66 -8.39 7.64
N THR A 312 19.33 -8.31 7.54
CA THR A 312 18.53 -9.09 6.62
C THR A 312 18.83 -8.80 5.15
N LEU A 313 19.21 -7.57 4.81
CA LEU A 313 19.59 -7.20 3.44
C LEU A 313 20.91 -7.83 2.98
N ARG A 314 21.81 -8.18 3.91
CA ARG A 314 23.11 -8.82 3.62
C ARG A 314 22.98 -10.15 2.88
N HIS A 315 21.83 -10.80 2.96
CA HIS A 315 21.57 -12.04 2.23
C HIS A 315 21.42 -11.81 0.71
N TRP A 316 21.00 -10.62 0.31
CA TRP A 316 20.59 -10.31 -1.07
C TRP A 316 21.46 -9.25 -1.74
N GLN A 317 22.05 -8.35 -0.95
CA GLN A 317 22.80 -7.20 -1.44
C GLN A 317 24.19 -7.16 -0.88
N ASP A 318 25.10 -6.63 -1.68
CA ASP A 318 26.50 -6.39 -1.33
C ASP A 318 26.67 -4.99 -0.72
N PHE A 319 25.87 -4.01 -1.22
CA PHE A 319 25.94 -2.63 -0.78
C PHE A 319 24.59 -1.92 -0.78
N VAL A 320 24.50 -0.87 0.01
CA VAL A 320 23.51 0.20 -0.09
C VAL A 320 24.26 1.51 -0.27
N ALA A 321 23.80 2.37 -1.16
CA ALA A 321 24.38 3.68 -1.42
C ALA A 321 23.32 4.76 -1.33
N PHE A 322 23.75 5.96 -0.99
CA PHE A 322 22.92 7.17 -1.01
C PHE A 322 23.64 8.26 -1.79
N THR A 323 22.88 8.98 -2.61
CA THR A 323 23.32 10.18 -3.31
C THR A 323 22.52 11.36 -2.79
N VAL A 324 23.20 12.29 -2.12
CA VAL A 324 22.61 13.48 -1.49
C VAL A 324 23.45 14.70 -1.85
N GLY A 325 22.84 15.77 -2.33
CA GLY A 325 23.55 17.00 -2.72
C GLY A 325 24.64 16.74 -3.79
N GLY A 326 24.43 15.77 -4.69
CA GLY A 326 25.39 15.38 -5.70
C GLY A 326 26.56 14.51 -5.18
N GLU A 327 26.66 14.24 -3.89
CA GLU A 327 27.66 13.33 -3.30
C GLU A 327 27.07 11.93 -3.12
N THR A 328 27.82 10.91 -3.61
CA THR A 328 27.42 9.50 -3.46
C THR A 328 28.34 8.77 -2.49
N ARG A 329 27.77 8.17 -1.44
CA ARG A 329 28.52 7.25 -0.56
C ARG A 329 27.93 5.84 -0.62
N ARG A 330 28.82 4.87 -0.80
CA ARG A 330 28.50 3.44 -0.88
C ARG A 330 28.94 2.73 0.38
N PHE A 331 28.02 2.05 1.05
CA PHE A 331 28.28 1.27 2.26
C PHE A 331 28.21 -0.22 1.91
N LEU A 332 29.35 -0.91 1.99
CA LEU A 332 29.38 -2.36 1.83
C LEU A 332 28.74 -3.00 3.07
N ILE A 333 27.64 -3.69 2.87
CA ILE A 333 26.86 -4.33 3.96
C ILE A 333 27.18 -5.82 4.09
N ARG A 334 27.62 -6.49 3.00
CA ARG A 334 28.04 -7.89 3.00
C ARG A 334 29.56 -7.99 3.10
N PRO A 335 30.12 -8.72 4.10
CA PRO A 335 31.59 -8.83 4.28
C PRO A 335 32.32 -9.36 3.04
N SER A 336 31.73 -10.36 2.35
CA SER A 336 32.34 -10.96 1.13
C SER A 336 32.36 -10.02 -0.08
N ALA A 337 31.61 -8.92 -0.04
CA ALA A 337 31.59 -7.93 -1.12
C ALA A 337 32.95 -7.25 -1.35
N LYS A 338 33.80 -7.18 -0.33
CA LYS A 338 35.17 -6.61 -0.42
C LYS A 338 36.05 -7.32 -1.45
N ASN A 339 35.76 -8.59 -1.73
CA ASN A 339 36.54 -9.42 -2.65
C ASN A 339 35.92 -9.47 -4.05
N LYS A 340 34.82 -8.77 -4.31
CA LYS A 340 34.17 -8.70 -5.62
C LYS A 340 34.69 -7.52 -6.42
N ARG A 341 34.69 -7.66 -7.75
CA ARG A 341 34.93 -6.53 -8.66
C ARG A 341 33.75 -5.54 -8.54
N PRO A 342 34.01 -4.21 -8.63
CA PRO A 342 32.96 -3.18 -8.46
C PRO A 342 31.75 -3.38 -9.39
N GLU A 343 31.97 -3.81 -10.64
CA GLU A 343 30.92 -4.04 -11.63
C GLU A 343 30.06 -5.29 -11.35
N ALA A 344 30.56 -6.20 -10.52
CA ALA A 344 29.83 -7.42 -10.10
C ALA A 344 29.06 -7.26 -8.78
N LEU A 345 29.14 -6.09 -8.15
CA LEU A 345 28.44 -5.83 -6.91
C LEU A 345 26.92 -5.72 -7.14
N ILE A 346 26.18 -6.34 -6.25
CA ILE A 346 24.71 -6.30 -6.23
C ILE A 346 24.27 -5.28 -5.16
N GLY A 347 23.45 -4.34 -5.53
CA GLY A 347 23.00 -3.34 -4.56
C GLY A 347 22.11 -2.26 -5.14
N VAL A 348 21.87 -1.26 -4.32
CA VAL A 348 20.96 -0.16 -4.62
C VAL A 348 21.60 1.17 -4.28
N ASN A 349 21.31 2.20 -5.07
CA ASN A 349 21.62 3.59 -4.77
C ASN A 349 20.32 4.41 -4.71
N PHE A 350 20.13 5.14 -3.63
CA PHE A 350 18.99 6.01 -3.39
C PHE A 350 19.41 7.46 -3.59
N HIS A 351 18.84 8.13 -4.59
CA HIS A 351 19.01 9.55 -4.81
C HIS A 351 17.89 10.27 -4.08
N VAL A 352 18.21 11.00 -3.02
CA VAL A 352 17.23 11.54 -2.09
C VAL A 352 17.69 12.91 -1.56
N PRO A 353 16.78 13.87 -1.31
CA PRO A 353 17.15 15.13 -0.65
C PRO A 353 17.53 14.88 0.81
N ARG A 354 18.30 15.83 1.37
CA ARG A 354 18.91 15.72 2.70
C ARG A 354 17.87 15.51 3.82
N ASP A 355 16.90 16.41 3.92
CA ASP A 355 16.03 16.49 5.10
C ASP A 355 15.06 15.29 5.21
N PRO A 356 14.39 14.81 4.15
CA PRO A 356 13.62 13.56 4.19
C PRO A 356 14.46 12.34 4.56
N LEU A 357 15.72 12.27 4.09
CA LEU A 357 16.61 11.16 4.46
C LEU A 357 16.93 11.19 5.95
N LEU A 358 17.28 12.35 6.51
CA LEU A 358 17.61 12.49 7.92
C LEU A 358 16.42 12.20 8.83
N GLU A 359 15.22 12.62 8.44
CA GLU A 359 13.99 12.29 9.14
C GLU A 359 13.75 10.77 9.12
N THR A 360 13.89 10.14 7.96
CA THR A 360 13.81 8.68 7.81
C THR A 360 14.85 7.95 8.67
N VAL A 361 16.08 8.39 8.69
CA VAL A 361 17.15 7.81 9.54
C VAL A 361 16.79 7.91 11.01
N LYS A 362 16.18 9.03 11.43
CA LYS A 362 15.76 9.26 12.82
C LYS A 362 14.59 8.38 13.25
N TYR A 363 13.58 8.20 12.38
CA TYR A 363 12.32 7.54 12.75
C TYR A 363 12.17 6.12 12.19
N GLY A 364 12.95 5.75 11.18
CA GLY A 364 12.98 4.38 10.63
C GLY A 364 11.88 4.05 9.62
N TYR A 365 11.27 5.05 8.97
CA TYR A 365 10.21 4.86 7.96
C TYR A 365 10.76 5.00 6.53
N PHE A 366 11.54 4.02 6.10
CA PHE A 366 12.27 4.13 4.84
C PHE A 366 11.37 4.01 3.60
N ASP A 367 10.32 3.22 3.62
CA ASP A 367 9.38 3.04 2.51
C ASP A 367 8.56 4.29 2.18
N ASP A 368 8.36 5.19 3.14
CA ASP A 368 7.73 6.49 2.88
C ASP A 368 8.48 7.32 1.83
N LEU A 369 9.82 7.17 1.77
CA LEU A 369 10.64 7.81 0.72
C LEU A 369 10.37 7.20 -0.67
N LEU A 370 10.14 5.89 -0.73
CA LEU A 370 9.83 5.18 -1.98
C LEU A 370 8.42 5.54 -2.47
N ILE A 371 7.43 5.47 -1.59
CA ILE A 371 6.02 5.72 -1.90
C ILE A 371 5.79 7.18 -2.29
N GLY A 372 6.50 8.12 -1.67
CA GLY A 372 6.46 9.53 -2.01
C GLY A 372 6.93 9.87 -3.43
N ASN A 373 7.66 8.97 -4.09
CA ASN A 373 8.14 9.06 -5.47
C ASN A 373 9.06 10.25 -5.82
N PHE A 374 9.56 11.00 -4.84
CA PHE A 374 10.64 11.96 -5.08
C PHE A 374 12.02 11.29 -5.02
N MET A 375 12.22 10.27 -4.18
CA MET A 375 13.45 9.49 -4.14
C MET A 375 13.59 8.61 -5.37
N ARG A 376 14.70 8.75 -6.12
CA ARG A 376 15.00 7.87 -7.26
C ARG A 376 15.82 6.68 -6.81
N THR A 377 15.39 5.48 -7.17
CA THR A 377 16.03 4.23 -6.77
C THR A 377 16.72 3.58 -7.95
N GLN A 378 18.05 3.43 -7.89
CA GLN A 378 18.87 2.85 -8.95
C GLN A 378 19.37 1.46 -8.55
N LEU A 379 19.05 0.44 -9.34
CA LEU A 379 19.40 -0.96 -9.07
C LEU A 379 20.65 -1.39 -9.85
N PHE A 380 21.56 -2.06 -9.16
CA PHE A 380 22.80 -2.60 -9.70
C PHE A 380 22.80 -4.14 -9.62
N ASN A 381 22.84 -4.81 -10.76
CA ASN A 381 22.79 -6.28 -10.86
C ASN A 381 21.61 -6.91 -10.11
N MET A 382 20.52 -6.17 -9.97
CA MET A 382 19.27 -6.59 -9.36
C MET A 382 18.12 -6.41 -10.32
N THR A 383 17.06 -7.17 -10.10
CA THR A 383 15.76 -6.97 -10.75
C THR A 383 14.79 -6.35 -9.77
N LEU A 384 13.81 -5.61 -10.30
CA LEU A 384 12.72 -5.07 -9.50
C LEU A 384 12.02 -6.17 -8.70
N TYR A 385 11.61 -7.21 -9.38
CA TYR A 385 11.00 -8.39 -8.79
C TYR A 385 11.77 -9.64 -9.20
N PRO A 386 12.12 -10.55 -8.32
CA PRO A 386 11.74 -10.65 -6.90
C PRO A 386 12.73 -10.04 -5.90
N HIS A 387 13.75 -9.34 -6.36
CA HIS A 387 14.86 -8.96 -5.48
C HIS A 387 14.59 -7.67 -4.69
N PHE A 388 14.15 -6.60 -5.37
CA PHE A 388 13.95 -5.31 -4.69
C PHE A 388 12.65 -5.29 -3.90
N SER A 389 11.51 -5.46 -4.57
CA SER A 389 10.21 -5.27 -3.97
C SER A 389 9.93 -6.10 -2.71
N PRO A 390 10.07 -7.45 -2.72
CA PRO A 390 9.73 -8.21 -1.52
C PRO A 390 10.77 -8.16 -0.41
N LEU A 391 11.99 -7.73 -0.69
CA LEU A 391 13.10 -7.85 0.26
C LEU A 391 13.56 -6.51 0.81
N VAL A 392 13.68 -5.49 -0.04
CA VAL A 392 14.15 -4.17 0.38
C VAL A 392 13.01 -3.30 0.85
N ALA A 393 11.96 -3.16 0.04
CA ALA A 393 10.83 -2.31 0.36
C ALA A 393 10.06 -2.80 1.60
N LYS A 394 9.86 -4.13 1.73
CA LYS A 394 9.03 -4.71 2.80
C LYS A 394 9.78 -5.09 4.08
N LEU A 395 11.04 -5.51 3.99
CA LEU A 395 11.84 -5.85 5.16
C LEU A 395 12.67 -4.68 5.68
N GLY A 396 12.92 -3.68 4.86
CA GLY A 396 13.60 -2.45 5.23
C GLY A 396 12.67 -1.31 5.64
N GLY A 397 11.34 -1.49 5.52
CA GLY A 397 10.33 -0.48 5.76
C GLY A 397 9.55 -0.67 7.06
N ASN A 398 8.24 -0.57 6.99
CA ASN A 398 7.30 -0.58 8.13
C ASN A 398 7.45 -1.75 9.11
N ALA A 399 7.91 -2.91 8.67
CA ALA A 399 8.10 -4.05 9.55
C ALA A 399 9.23 -3.87 10.58
N LYS A 400 10.14 -2.91 10.36
CA LYS A 400 11.32 -2.64 11.23
C LYS A 400 12.10 -3.91 11.61
N VAL A 401 12.22 -4.83 10.63
CA VAL A 401 12.88 -6.12 10.81
C VAL A 401 14.33 -6.01 10.35
N PHE A 402 15.20 -5.61 11.27
CA PHE A 402 16.60 -5.34 10.97
C PHE A 402 17.49 -6.58 11.09
N THR A 403 17.22 -7.46 12.07
CA THR A 403 18.04 -8.63 12.36
C THR A 403 17.38 -9.94 11.91
N ASN A 404 18.18 -10.99 11.70
CA ASN A 404 17.68 -12.34 11.38
C ASN A 404 16.77 -12.90 12.48
N TRP A 405 17.03 -12.56 13.75
CA TRP A 405 16.19 -12.97 14.86
C TRP A 405 14.82 -12.28 14.82
N GLN A 406 14.79 -10.96 14.55
CA GLN A 406 13.53 -10.24 14.36
C GLN A 406 12.75 -10.81 13.17
N LEU A 407 13.44 -11.15 12.05
CA LEU A 407 12.80 -11.78 10.89
C LEU A 407 12.17 -13.15 11.25
N LEU A 408 12.83 -13.95 12.07
CA LEU A 408 12.28 -15.22 12.53
C LEU A 408 11.02 -15.01 13.39
N ARG A 409 11.06 -14.07 14.34
CA ARG A 409 9.91 -13.71 15.19
C ARG A 409 8.76 -13.15 14.37
N PHE A 410 9.05 -12.26 13.42
CA PHE A 410 8.10 -11.69 12.47
C PHE A 410 7.37 -12.80 11.69
N ARG A 411 8.12 -13.69 11.05
CA ARG A 411 7.56 -14.82 10.31
C ARG A 411 6.77 -15.78 11.21
N TRP A 412 7.24 -16.02 12.44
CA TRP A 412 6.54 -16.86 13.39
C TRP A 412 5.22 -16.25 13.85
N HIS A 413 5.15 -14.92 14.01
CA HIS A 413 3.91 -14.22 14.34
C HIS A 413 2.81 -14.51 13.31
N TYR A 414 3.08 -14.30 12.02
CA TYR A 414 2.09 -14.53 10.96
C TYR A 414 1.85 -16.02 10.67
N PHE A 415 2.86 -16.86 10.80
CA PHE A 415 2.66 -18.31 10.72
C PHE A 415 1.67 -18.81 11.78
N ARG A 416 1.78 -18.35 13.00
CA ARG A 416 0.84 -18.75 14.08
C ARG A 416 -0.58 -18.28 13.83
N GLN A 417 -0.77 -17.11 13.24
CA GLN A 417 -2.11 -16.58 12.92
C GLN A 417 -2.75 -17.41 11.81
N SER A 418 -2.01 -17.77 10.76
CA SER A 418 -2.55 -18.45 9.60
C SER A 418 -1.53 -19.37 8.91
N PRO A 419 -1.26 -20.58 9.45
CA PRO A 419 -0.21 -21.46 8.93
C PRO A 419 -0.35 -21.80 7.45
N ILE A 420 -1.58 -22.13 7.01
CA ILE A 420 -1.84 -22.56 5.62
C ILE A 420 -1.67 -21.39 4.65
N ALA A 421 -2.20 -20.22 4.97
CA ALA A 421 -2.07 -19.05 4.09
C ALA A 421 -0.61 -18.57 4.04
N PHE A 422 0.09 -18.55 5.19
CA PHE A 422 1.50 -18.24 5.25
C PHE A 422 2.34 -19.16 4.34
N LEU A 423 2.20 -20.48 4.46
CA LEU A 423 2.93 -21.44 3.63
C LEU A 423 2.60 -21.29 2.14
N ARG A 424 1.33 -21.02 1.81
CA ARG A 424 0.89 -20.78 0.43
C ARG A 424 1.54 -19.52 -0.14
N TYR A 425 1.56 -18.44 0.63
CA TYR A 425 2.17 -17.19 0.22
C TYR A 425 3.70 -17.35 0.07
N ARG A 426 4.37 -18.05 0.97
CA ARG A 426 5.79 -18.36 0.85
C ARG A 426 6.10 -19.21 -0.37
N TRP A 427 5.24 -20.17 -0.68
CA TRP A 427 5.37 -20.95 -1.91
C TRP A 427 5.20 -20.07 -3.15
N GLN A 428 4.23 -19.19 -3.17
CA GLN A 428 4.01 -18.25 -4.28
C GLN A 428 5.23 -17.35 -4.48
N ILE A 429 5.79 -16.78 -3.42
CA ILE A 429 7.03 -16.00 -3.49
C ILE A 429 8.18 -16.83 -4.07
N PHE A 430 8.36 -18.07 -3.61
CA PHE A 430 9.38 -18.97 -4.13
C PHE A 430 9.16 -19.32 -5.61
N GLU A 431 7.95 -19.60 -6.02
CA GLU A 431 7.57 -19.86 -7.40
C GLU A 431 7.93 -18.66 -8.29
N ASP A 432 7.47 -17.48 -7.91
CA ASP A 432 7.70 -16.24 -8.66
C ASP A 432 9.18 -15.83 -8.67
N ALA A 433 9.89 -16.03 -7.58
CA ALA A 433 11.28 -15.65 -7.42
C ALA A 433 12.26 -16.61 -8.09
N THR A 434 11.94 -17.89 -8.14
CA THR A 434 12.91 -18.94 -8.51
C THR A 434 12.46 -19.76 -9.70
N LEU A 435 11.27 -20.34 -9.63
CA LEU A 435 10.81 -21.28 -10.65
C LEU A 435 10.44 -20.58 -11.96
N MET A 436 9.68 -19.49 -11.89
CA MET A 436 9.22 -18.77 -13.08
C MET A 436 10.38 -18.11 -13.86
N PRO A 437 11.35 -17.43 -13.23
CA PRO A 437 12.51 -16.93 -13.95
C PRO A 437 13.37 -18.03 -14.56
N ALA A 438 13.53 -19.18 -13.88
CA ALA A 438 14.24 -20.34 -14.41
C ALA A 438 13.51 -20.92 -15.64
N ALA A 439 12.20 -21.12 -15.53
CA ALA A 439 11.37 -21.62 -16.62
C ALA A 439 11.41 -20.69 -17.85
N ARG A 440 11.36 -19.37 -17.63
CA ARG A 440 11.49 -18.37 -18.72
C ARG A 440 12.85 -18.42 -19.41
N ARG A 441 13.95 -18.50 -18.64
CA ARG A 441 15.30 -18.64 -19.22
C ARG A 441 15.41 -19.92 -20.04
N TRP A 442 14.85 -21.02 -19.55
CA TRP A 442 14.84 -22.30 -20.25
C TRP A 442 13.99 -22.25 -21.53
N ALA A 443 12.78 -21.68 -21.46
CA ALA A 443 11.92 -21.49 -22.63
C ALA A 443 12.55 -20.57 -23.69
N ALA A 444 13.23 -19.51 -23.26
CA ALA A 444 13.95 -18.61 -24.16
C ALA A 444 15.10 -19.33 -24.88
N ARG A 445 15.87 -20.18 -24.15
CA ARG A 445 16.95 -21.00 -24.74
C ARG A 445 16.46 -22.01 -25.77
N LEU A 446 15.24 -22.50 -25.61
CA LEU A 446 14.61 -23.46 -26.53
C LEU A 446 13.81 -22.80 -27.65
N GLY A 447 13.76 -21.47 -27.73
CA GLY A 447 12.93 -20.74 -28.70
C GLY A 447 11.43 -20.89 -28.47
N LEU A 448 11.00 -21.38 -27.30
CA LEU A 448 9.60 -21.65 -26.97
C LEU A 448 8.90 -20.48 -26.29
N PHE A 449 9.60 -19.39 -26.01
CA PHE A 449 9.10 -18.28 -25.20
C PHE A 449 7.86 -17.61 -25.84
N ASP A 450 7.90 -17.34 -27.14
CA ASP A 450 6.80 -16.72 -27.87
C ASP A 450 5.60 -17.65 -28.03
N VAL A 451 5.84 -18.94 -28.19
CA VAL A 451 4.78 -19.96 -28.25
C VAL A 451 4.05 -20.06 -26.89
N LEU A 452 4.82 -20.07 -25.80
CA LEU A 452 4.24 -20.10 -24.44
C LEU A 452 3.49 -18.80 -24.12
N LYS A 453 3.99 -17.64 -24.58
CA LYS A 453 3.31 -16.35 -24.46
C LYS A 453 1.97 -16.34 -25.20
N LEU A 454 1.93 -16.87 -26.43
CA LEU A 454 0.72 -17.01 -27.23
C LEU A 454 -0.28 -17.99 -26.62
N LEU A 455 0.19 -19.14 -26.14
CA LEU A 455 -0.65 -20.13 -25.47
C LEU A 455 -1.26 -19.56 -24.18
N ARG A 456 -0.46 -18.84 -23.39
CA ARG A 456 -0.95 -18.17 -22.18
C ARG A 456 -2.01 -17.11 -22.50
N ALA A 457 -1.79 -16.29 -23.54
CA ALA A 457 -2.77 -15.29 -23.97
C ALA A 457 -4.10 -15.93 -24.38
N LYS A 458 -4.08 -17.14 -25.00
CA LYS A 458 -5.28 -17.89 -25.38
C LYS A 458 -5.99 -18.56 -24.18
N ILE A 459 -5.23 -19.02 -23.17
CA ILE A 459 -5.79 -19.79 -22.04
C ILE A 459 -6.28 -18.88 -20.92
N VAL A 460 -5.55 -17.78 -20.67
CA VAL A 460 -5.79 -16.91 -19.50
C VAL A 460 -6.55 -15.61 -19.87
N GLY A 461 -6.71 -15.36 -21.16
CA GLY A 461 -7.23 -14.06 -21.67
C GLY A 461 -6.25 -12.94 -21.37
N ALA A 462 -5.81 -12.03 -21.75
CA ALA A 462 -4.83 -10.95 -21.56
C ALA A 462 -3.62 -11.27 -20.62
N PRO A 463 -2.42 -10.82 -20.93
CA PRO A 463 -1.25 -11.09 -20.12
C PRO A 463 -1.40 -10.45 -18.73
N LYS A 464 -1.09 -11.19 -17.68
CA LYS A 464 -0.75 -10.57 -16.39
C LYS A 464 0.37 -9.59 -16.69
N SER A 465 0.13 -8.29 -16.53
CA SER A 465 1.20 -7.31 -16.44
C SER A 465 2.08 -7.73 -15.27
N MET A 466 3.32 -7.99 -15.57
CA MET A 466 4.36 -8.11 -14.56
C MET A 466 4.86 -6.74 -14.21
#